data_78f947649f56a85c02e14c6071badacb
#
_entry.id   78f947649f56a85c02e14c6071badacb
#
_cell.length_a   1.000
_cell.length_b   1.000
_cell.length_c   1.000
_cell.angle_alpha   90.00
_cell.angle_beta   90.00
_cell.angle_gamma   90.00
#
_symmetry.space_group_name_H-M   'P 1'
#
loop_
_entity.id
_entity.type
_entity.pdbx_description
1 polymer ?
#
loop_
_entity_poly.entity_id
_entity_poly.type
_entity_poly.pdbx_seq_one_letter_code
_entity_poly.pdbx_strand_id
1 'polypeptide(L)'
;MATPYVSSSVTYIDSAHINTIDALLGGSRWTNSTITYSFPISKDVAYWSTDFASGYGVPWGDGEPWNQAAVPLTSKDQINFEQALQRWANVANLNFVKVTETPQEVGDIRAAYTEDLDEATLAWSYLPGQTVRSGDIWANTLGLLNFQDWDPGTISYETLLHEIGHALGLKHPFDDSDGSAATLPADQDSIMH
;
A
#
# COMPACT_ATOMS: atom_id res chain seq x y z
N MET A 1 -1.67 -8.87 22.75
CA MET A 1 -0.64 -9.11 21.73
C MET A 1 0.10 -7.80 21.53
N ALA A 2 1.40 -7.83 21.24
CA ALA A 2 2.10 -6.62 20.88
C ALA A 2 1.53 -6.10 19.55
N THR A 3 1.41 -4.79 19.39
CA THR A 3 1.05 -4.17 18.13
C THR A 3 2.34 -3.91 17.37
N PRO A 4 2.54 -4.49 16.17
CA PRO A 4 3.69 -4.15 15.36
C PRO A 4 3.58 -2.67 14.93
N TYR A 5 4.69 -2.08 14.58
CA TYR A 5 4.73 -0.70 14.11
C TYR A 5 5.66 -0.59 12.90
N VAL A 6 5.40 0.38 12.07
CA VAL A 6 6.33 0.77 11.00
C VAL A 6 7.49 1.55 11.60
N SER A 7 8.69 1.26 11.12
CA SER A 7 9.93 1.84 11.68
C SER A 7 10.22 3.24 11.13
N SER A 8 9.71 3.55 9.95
CA SER A 8 9.99 4.82 9.28
C SER A 8 9.06 5.94 9.74
N SER A 9 9.62 7.12 9.85
CA SER A 9 8.86 8.35 10.04
C SER A 9 8.32 8.86 8.71
N VAL A 10 7.27 9.68 8.79
CA VAL A 10 6.69 10.36 7.63
C VAL A 10 6.99 11.84 7.66
N THR A 11 7.07 12.44 6.48
CA THR A 11 7.13 13.87 6.26
C THR A 11 5.85 14.29 5.54
N TYR A 12 5.18 15.31 6.06
CA TYR A 12 4.07 15.94 5.35
C TYR A 12 4.62 16.82 4.22
N ILE A 13 3.91 16.83 3.12
CA ILE A 13 4.35 17.50 1.88
C ILE A 13 3.57 18.79 1.74
N ASP A 14 4.29 19.89 1.62
CA ASP A 14 3.69 21.17 1.22
C ASP A 14 3.46 21.19 -0.29
N SER A 15 2.48 21.98 -0.73
CA SER A 15 2.20 22.19 -2.14
C SER A 15 3.45 22.69 -2.89
N ALA A 16 3.73 22.10 -4.04
CA ALA A 16 4.77 22.55 -4.95
C ALA A 16 4.34 23.81 -5.75
N HIS A 17 3.06 24.24 -5.62
CA HIS A 17 2.41 25.29 -6.41
C HIS A 17 2.41 25.00 -7.92
N ILE A 18 2.48 23.71 -8.30
CA ILE A 18 2.38 23.21 -9.65
C ILE A 18 1.23 22.21 -9.68
N ASN A 19 0.09 22.60 -10.25
CA ASN A 19 -1.15 21.83 -10.17
C ASN A 19 -0.99 20.37 -10.65
N THR A 20 -0.23 20.13 -11.71
CA THR A 20 0.01 18.77 -12.25
C THR A 20 0.88 17.89 -11.34
N ILE A 21 1.68 18.48 -10.46
CA ILE A 21 2.46 17.76 -9.45
C ILE A 21 1.60 17.58 -8.20
N ASP A 22 1.03 18.66 -7.69
CA ASP A 22 0.26 18.66 -6.45
C ASP A 22 -0.96 17.73 -6.54
N ALA A 23 -1.56 17.60 -7.72
CA ALA A 23 -2.67 16.67 -7.95
C ALA A 23 -2.30 15.19 -7.72
N LEU A 24 -1.02 14.83 -7.79
CA LEU A 24 -0.53 13.48 -7.53
C LEU A 24 -0.06 13.27 -6.08
N LEU A 25 0.07 14.32 -5.28
CA LEU A 25 0.63 14.22 -3.94
C LEU A 25 -0.46 13.90 -2.91
N GLY A 26 -0.33 12.77 -2.22
CA GLY A 26 -1.22 12.33 -1.14
C GLY A 26 -0.98 12.99 0.21
N GLY A 27 -0.19 14.08 0.26
CA GLY A 27 0.04 14.89 1.46
C GLY A 27 1.10 14.35 2.42
N SER A 28 1.54 13.11 2.26
CA SER A 28 2.60 12.50 3.08
C SER A 28 3.54 11.62 2.26
N ARG A 29 4.76 11.47 2.74
CA ARG A 29 5.76 10.54 2.17
C ARG A 29 6.63 9.96 3.29
N TRP A 30 7.28 8.86 3.03
CA TRP A 30 8.33 8.36 3.90
C TRP A 30 9.47 9.37 3.97
N THR A 31 9.99 9.62 5.18
CA THR A 31 11.06 10.61 5.39
C THR A 31 12.38 10.14 4.78
N ASN A 32 12.67 8.85 4.91
CA ASN A 32 13.90 8.25 4.43
C ASN A 32 13.77 7.76 2.99
N SER A 33 14.87 7.75 2.26
CA SER A 33 14.96 7.11 0.93
C SER A 33 15.10 5.59 1.01
N THR A 34 15.41 5.03 2.17
CA THR A 34 15.37 3.58 2.43
C THR A 34 14.03 3.27 3.09
N ILE A 35 13.26 2.41 2.45
CA ILE A 35 11.93 1.97 2.85
C ILE A 35 12.00 0.46 3.05
N THR A 36 11.52 0.00 4.19
CA THR A 36 11.45 -1.44 4.45
C THR A 36 10.16 -2.03 3.89
N TYR A 37 10.20 -3.30 3.51
CA TYR A 37 8.99 -4.02 3.13
C TYR A 37 8.99 -5.43 3.69
N SER A 38 7.80 -5.99 3.88
CA SER A 38 7.62 -7.35 4.38
C SER A 38 6.39 -8.01 3.81
N PHE A 39 6.33 -9.33 3.98
CA PHE A 39 5.17 -10.13 3.61
C PHE A 39 4.69 -10.92 4.82
N PRO A 40 3.39 -10.89 5.15
CA PRO A 40 2.81 -11.76 6.15
C PRO A 40 3.08 -13.23 5.82
N ILE A 41 3.46 -14.02 6.81
CA ILE A 41 3.87 -15.43 6.62
C ILE A 41 2.72 -16.41 6.70
N SER A 42 1.58 -16.01 7.24
CA SER A 42 0.37 -16.82 7.30
C SER A 42 -0.87 -15.94 7.49
N LYS A 43 -2.04 -16.48 7.19
CA LYS A 43 -3.33 -15.82 7.46
C LYS A 43 -3.63 -15.71 8.97
N ASP A 44 -2.97 -16.51 9.79
CA ASP A 44 -3.13 -16.51 11.24
C ASP A 44 -2.05 -15.65 11.91
N VAL A 45 -1.63 -14.57 11.27
CA VAL A 45 -0.56 -13.71 11.78
C VAL A 45 -1.00 -13.07 13.08
N ALA A 46 -0.44 -13.57 14.17
CA ALA A 46 -0.75 -13.10 15.52
C ALA A 46 -0.28 -11.66 15.81
N TYR A 47 0.27 -10.99 14.83
CA TYR A 47 0.85 -9.66 14.94
C TYR A 47 -0.15 -8.54 14.72
N TRP A 48 -1.32 -8.85 14.18
CA TRP A 48 -2.33 -7.84 13.90
C TRP A 48 -3.19 -7.59 15.13
N SER A 49 -2.98 -6.42 15.71
CA SER A 49 -3.75 -5.97 16.86
C SER A 49 -5.12 -5.47 16.41
N THR A 50 -6.15 -5.82 17.16
CA THR A 50 -7.50 -5.28 16.99
C THR A 50 -7.73 -3.93 17.68
N ASP A 51 -6.69 -3.34 18.27
CA ASP A 51 -6.78 -2.01 18.87
C ASP A 51 -6.97 -0.97 17.76
N PHE A 52 -8.03 -0.19 17.85
CA PHE A 52 -8.40 0.77 16.79
C PHE A 52 -7.40 1.93 16.67
N ALA A 53 -6.82 2.35 17.78
CA ALA A 53 -5.95 3.53 17.80
C ALA A 53 -4.51 3.24 17.35
N SER A 54 -4.03 2.02 17.63
CA SER A 54 -2.63 1.64 17.42
C SER A 54 -2.44 0.39 16.58
N GLY A 55 -3.51 -0.26 16.14
CA GLY A 55 -3.50 -1.50 15.36
C GLY A 55 -4.38 -1.41 14.12
N TYR A 56 -4.98 -2.54 13.77
CA TYR A 56 -5.84 -2.68 12.59
C TYR A 56 -7.33 -2.47 12.89
N GLY A 57 -7.71 -2.32 14.16
CA GLY A 57 -9.11 -2.21 14.56
C GLY A 57 -9.83 -3.57 14.56
N VAL A 58 -11.14 -3.52 14.78
CA VAL A 58 -11.97 -4.73 14.83
C VAL A 58 -12.39 -5.11 13.42
N PRO A 59 -12.24 -6.38 13.02
CA PRO A 59 -12.77 -6.87 11.75
C PRO A 59 -14.26 -6.53 11.62
N TRP A 60 -14.69 -6.21 10.39
CA TRP A 60 -16.09 -5.86 10.07
C TRP A 60 -16.61 -4.56 10.73
N GLY A 61 -15.71 -3.78 11.32
CA GLY A 61 -16.01 -2.47 11.89
C GLY A 61 -15.36 -1.35 11.07
N ASP A 62 -14.92 -0.31 11.77
CA ASP A 62 -14.20 0.83 11.16
C ASP A 62 -12.68 0.56 11.04
N GLY A 63 -12.24 -0.67 11.33
CA GLY A 63 -10.84 -1.07 11.26
C GLY A 63 -10.49 -1.79 9.96
N GLU A 64 -9.32 -2.37 9.96
CA GLU A 64 -8.87 -3.28 8.91
C GLU A 64 -9.58 -4.63 9.06
N PRO A 65 -10.60 -4.93 8.27
CA PRO A 65 -11.31 -6.19 8.40
C PRO A 65 -10.47 -7.36 7.91
N TRP A 66 -9.50 -7.08 7.11
CA TRP A 66 -8.79 -8.05 6.29
C TRP A 66 -7.74 -8.86 7.04
N ASN A 67 -7.40 -8.48 8.27
CA ASN A 67 -6.48 -9.25 9.09
C ASN A 67 -6.95 -10.69 9.34
N GLN A 68 -8.24 -10.98 9.23
CA GLN A 68 -8.79 -12.34 9.34
C GLN A 68 -8.92 -13.06 7.99
N ALA A 69 -9.00 -12.30 6.90
CA ALA A 69 -9.14 -12.82 5.54
C ALA A 69 -7.82 -12.76 4.75
N ALA A 70 -6.74 -12.32 5.38
CA ALA A 70 -5.45 -12.16 4.72
C ALA A 70 -4.85 -13.50 4.31
N VAL A 71 -4.37 -13.55 3.09
CA VAL A 71 -3.68 -14.71 2.50
C VAL A 71 -2.27 -14.26 2.09
N PRO A 72 -1.23 -14.99 2.50
CA PRO A 72 0.13 -14.66 2.11
C PRO A 72 0.32 -14.69 0.59
N LEU A 73 1.18 -13.81 0.08
CA LEU A 73 1.59 -13.85 -1.32
C LEU A 73 2.33 -15.16 -1.62
N THR A 74 2.12 -15.70 -2.81
CA THR A 74 2.93 -16.81 -3.32
C THR A 74 4.38 -16.36 -3.50
N SER A 75 5.32 -17.30 -3.53
CA SER A 75 6.73 -16.97 -3.78
C SER A 75 6.94 -16.28 -5.15
N LYS A 76 6.14 -16.63 -6.16
CA LYS A 76 6.17 -15.98 -7.46
C LYS A 76 5.75 -14.51 -7.35
N ASP A 77 4.66 -14.26 -6.63
CA ASP A 77 4.12 -12.90 -6.53
C ASP A 77 4.98 -12.02 -5.62
N GLN A 78 5.66 -12.59 -4.62
CA GLN A 78 6.68 -11.87 -3.89
C GLN A 78 7.82 -11.39 -4.80
N ILE A 79 8.29 -12.24 -5.73
CA ILE A 79 9.31 -11.85 -6.72
C ILE A 79 8.79 -10.76 -7.64
N ASN A 80 7.55 -10.86 -8.11
CA ASN A 80 6.94 -9.85 -8.97
C ASN A 80 6.73 -8.53 -8.23
N PHE A 81 6.36 -8.58 -6.96
CA PHE A 81 6.30 -7.40 -6.08
C PHE A 81 7.67 -6.72 -5.94
N GLU A 82 8.72 -7.50 -5.70
CA GLU A 82 10.10 -6.99 -5.62
C GLU A 82 10.55 -6.34 -6.93
N GLN A 83 10.15 -6.89 -8.07
CA GLN A 83 10.41 -6.27 -9.38
C GLN A 83 9.65 -4.95 -9.53
N ALA A 84 8.40 -4.86 -9.06
CA ALA A 84 7.62 -3.62 -9.10
C ALA A 84 8.24 -2.54 -8.19
N LEU A 85 8.68 -2.88 -6.98
CA LEU A 85 9.45 -1.98 -6.13
C LEU A 85 10.72 -1.48 -6.84
N GLN A 86 11.43 -2.36 -7.55
CA GLN A 86 12.61 -1.95 -8.31
C GLN A 86 12.29 -0.97 -9.44
N ARG A 87 11.09 -1.05 -10.08
CA ARG A 87 10.67 -0.04 -11.07
C ARG A 87 10.56 1.34 -10.44
N TRP A 88 9.95 1.42 -9.27
CA TRP A 88 9.86 2.67 -8.49
C TRP A 88 11.23 3.16 -8.03
N ALA A 89 12.09 2.28 -7.54
CA ALA A 89 13.46 2.61 -7.15
C ALA A 89 14.27 3.26 -8.28
N ASN A 90 14.08 2.78 -9.50
CA ASN A 90 14.81 3.27 -10.67
C ASN A 90 14.45 4.72 -11.06
N VAL A 91 13.29 5.22 -10.67
CA VAL A 91 12.80 6.56 -11.05
C VAL A 91 12.74 7.53 -9.88
N ALA A 92 12.67 7.05 -8.64
CA ALA A 92 12.44 7.87 -7.45
C ALA A 92 13.64 7.93 -6.49
N ASN A 93 14.79 7.38 -6.85
CA ASN A 93 15.98 7.30 -5.98
C ASN A 93 15.68 6.70 -4.60
N LEU A 94 14.87 5.65 -4.58
CA LEU A 94 14.51 4.89 -3.39
C LEU A 94 15.35 3.61 -3.29
N ASN A 95 15.52 3.12 -2.05
CA ASN A 95 16.12 1.84 -1.76
C ASN A 95 15.15 1.02 -0.93
N PHE A 96 14.79 -0.17 -1.40
CA PHE A 96 13.88 -1.06 -0.70
C PHE A 96 14.64 -2.19 -0.02
N VAL A 97 14.32 -2.43 1.26
CA VAL A 97 14.98 -3.46 2.08
C VAL A 97 13.93 -4.40 2.64
N LYS A 98 14.04 -5.67 2.29
CA LYS A 98 13.16 -6.71 2.83
C LYS A 98 13.49 -6.97 4.29
N VAL A 99 12.45 -7.01 5.13
CA VAL A 99 12.55 -7.40 6.53
C VAL A 99 11.66 -8.62 6.81
N THR A 100 12.00 -9.37 7.82
CA THR A 100 11.17 -10.48 8.30
C THR A 100 10.27 -9.95 9.41
N GLU A 101 8.97 -10.18 9.28
CA GLU A 101 8.01 -9.76 10.29
C GLU A 101 8.24 -10.43 11.65
N THR A 102 8.06 -9.64 12.69
CA THR A 102 8.05 -10.07 14.08
C THR A 102 6.81 -9.52 14.79
N PRO A 103 6.48 -9.98 16.01
CA PRO A 103 5.38 -9.40 16.78
C PRO A 103 5.54 -7.90 17.10
N GLN A 104 6.72 -7.34 16.95
CA GLN A 104 7.03 -5.95 17.30
C GLN A 104 7.30 -5.09 16.08
N GLU A 105 7.69 -5.67 14.95
CA GLU A 105 8.15 -4.93 13.78
C GLU A 105 7.69 -5.57 12.49
N VAL A 106 7.23 -4.75 11.58
CA VAL A 106 6.87 -5.09 10.19
C VAL A 106 7.55 -4.11 9.24
N GLY A 107 7.51 -4.39 7.94
CA GLY A 107 7.97 -3.43 6.93
C GLY A 107 7.12 -2.16 6.90
N ASP A 108 7.69 -1.08 6.41
CA ASP A 108 6.95 0.16 6.10
C ASP A 108 5.90 -0.07 5.02
N ILE A 109 6.15 -1.00 4.11
CA ILE A 109 5.19 -1.50 3.12
C ILE A 109 4.97 -2.99 3.40
N ARG A 110 3.72 -3.39 3.52
CA ARG A 110 3.29 -4.79 3.64
C ARG A 110 2.37 -5.13 2.49
N ALA A 111 2.48 -6.33 1.96
CA ALA A 111 1.59 -6.78 0.91
C ALA A 111 1.05 -8.19 1.19
N ALA A 112 -0.25 -8.34 1.04
CA ALA A 112 -0.94 -9.61 1.17
C ALA A 112 -2.16 -9.66 0.24
N TYR A 113 -2.68 -10.86 0.01
CA TYR A 113 -4.00 -11.03 -0.54
C TYR A 113 -5.07 -10.91 0.55
N THR A 114 -6.28 -10.56 0.12
CA THR A 114 -7.47 -10.62 0.95
C THR A 114 -8.67 -11.13 0.16
N GLU A 115 -9.60 -11.78 0.86
CA GLU A 115 -10.90 -12.21 0.32
C GLU A 115 -12.03 -11.28 0.77
N ASP A 116 -11.70 -10.18 1.41
CA ASP A 116 -12.67 -9.32 2.10
C ASP A 116 -12.85 -7.95 1.42
N LEU A 117 -12.54 -7.85 0.14
CA LEU A 117 -12.89 -6.72 -0.70
C LEU A 117 -14.12 -7.05 -1.54
N ASP A 118 -14.86 -6.03 -1.95
CA ASP A 118 -15.94 -6.23 -2.91
C ASP A 118 -15.38 -6.61 -4.29
N GLU A 119 -16.22 -7.23 -5.13
CA GLU A 119 -15.78 -7.76 -6.43
C GLU A 119 -15.27 -6.68 -7.41
N ALA A 120 -15.63 -5.43 -7.19
CA ALA A 120 -15.22 -4.32 -8.05
C ALA A 120 -13.87 -3.72 -7.65
N THR A 121 -13.44 -3.92 -6.41
CA THR A 121 -12.17 -3.41 -5.89
C THR A 121 -11.06 -4.42 -6.19
N LEU A 122 -10.10 -4.02 -7.02
CA LEU A 122 -8.98 -4.89 -7.42
C LEU A 122 -7.93 -4.98 -6.32
N ALA A 123 -7.61 -3.85 -5.71
CA ALA A 123 -6.65 -3.75 -4.62
C ALA A 123 -6.93 -2.48 -3.81
N TRP A 124 -6.27 -2.35 -2.69
CA TRP A 124 -6.34 -1.21 -1.81
C TRP A 124 -4.97 -0.96 -1.18
N SER A 125 -4.59 0.30 -1.02
CA SER A 125 -3.35 0.68 -0.35
C SER A 125 -3.54 1.89 0.56
N TYR A 126 -2.74 1.95 1.62
CA TYR A 126 -2.68 3.10 2.50
C TYR A 126 -1.49 4.00 2.17
N LEU A 127 -1.72 5.30 2.24
CA LEU A 127 -0.66 6.30 2.17
C LEU A 127 0.34 6.15 3.33
N PRO A 128 1.57 6.67 3.18
CA PRO A 128 2.53 6.75 4.27
C PRO A 128 1.93 7.45 5.50
N GLY A 129 2.12 6.89 6.67
CA GLY A 129 1.57 7.38 7.91
C GLY A 129 2.33 6.87 9.13
N GLN A 130 1.76 7.10 10.32
CA GLN A 130 2.38 6.70 11.60
C GLN A 130 1.65 5.51 12.26
N THR A 131 0.73 4.89 11.55
CA THR A 131 0.01 3.71 12.04
C THR A 131 0.60 2.44 11.44
N VAL A 132 0.37 1.30 12.09
CA VAL A 132 0.87 0.01 11.61
C VAL A 132 0.37 -0.36 10.23
N ARG A 133 -0.79 0.13 9.83
CA ARG A 133 -1.41 -0.13 8.51
C ARG A 133 -0.92 0.82 7.41
N SER A 134 -0.15 1.83 7.75
CA SER A 134 0.38 2.77 6.76
C SER A 134 1.31 2.06 5.79
N GLY A 135 1.10 2.26 4.49
CA GLY A 135 1.85 1.58 3.44
C GLY A 135 1.41 0.14 3.15
N ASP A 136 0.38 -0.39 3.84
CA ASP A 136 -0.13 -1.74 3.56
C ASP A 136 -0.86 -1.78 2.21
N ILE A 137 -0.64 -2.87 1.48
CA ILE A 137 -1.24 -3.15 0.18
C ILE A 137 -2.04 -4.45 0.27
N TRP A 138 -3.30 -4.38 -0.04
CA TRP A 138 -4.25 -5.49 -0.04
C TRP A 138 -4.74 -5.79 -1.45
N ALA A 139 -4.44 -6.96 -1.98
CA ALA A 139 -4.88 -7.40 -3.29
C ALA A 139 -6.05 -8.37 -3.19
N ASN A 140 -7.13 -8.09 -3.91
CA ASN A 140 -8.35 -8.88 -3.88
C ASN A 140 -8.19 -10.19 -4.64
N THR A 141 -8.51 -11.31 -4.00
CA THR A 141 -8.50 -12.63 -4.64
C THR A 141 -9.86 -13.04 -5.20
N LEU A 142 -10.94 -12.36 -4.82
CA LEU A 142 -12.31 -12.65 -5.26
C LEU A 142 -12.75 -11.79 -6.46
N GLY A 143 -11.99 -10.78 -6.83
CA GLY A 143 -12.34 -9.86 -7.90
C GLY A 143 -12.39 -10.53 -9.29
N LEU A 144 -13.06 -9.86 -10.22
CA LEU A 144 -13.32 -10.29 -11.59
C LEU A 144 -12.08 -10.72 -12.40
N LEU A 145 -10.89 -10.34 -11.97
CA LEU A 145 -9.65 -10.54 -12.72
C LEU A 145 -8.71 -11.60 -12.10
N ASN A 146 -9.13 -12.33 -11.09
CA ASN A 146 -8.28 -13.31 -10.40
C ASN A 146 -6.85 -12.79 -10.19
N PHE A 147 -6.67 -11.92 -9.21
CA PHE A 147 -5.47 -11.09 -8.97
C PHE A 147 -4.19 -11.88 -8.66
N GLN A 148 -4.17 -13.18 -8.85
CA GLN A 148 -3.05 -14.07 -8.52
C GLN A 148 -1.97 -14.17 -9.61
N ASP A 149 -2.02 -13.34 -10.63
CA ASP A 149 -0.98 -13.33 -11.68
C ASP A 149 -0.37 -11.93 -11.84
N TRP A 150 0.64 -11.66 -11.05
CA TRP A 150 1.37 -10.40 -11.08
C TRP A 150 2.54 -10.42 -12.08
N ASP A 151 2.39 -11.13 -13.17
CA ASP A 151 3.42 -11.12 -14.21
C ASP A 151 3.49 -9.75 -14.91
N PRO A 152 4.69 -9.25 -15.18
CA PRO A 152 4.86 -8.00 -15.92
C PRO A 152 4.10 -8.00 -17.25
N GLY A 153 3.31 -6.96 -17.48
CA GLY A 153 2.47 -6.80 -18.67
C GLY A 153 1.02 -7.26 -18.48
N THR A 154 0.63 -7.70 -17.29
CA THR A 154 -0.77 -7.96 -16.93
C THR A 154 -1.40 -6.73 -16.27
N ILE A 155 -2.74 -6.66 -16.28
CA ILE A 155 -3.50 -5.63 -15.53
C ILE A 155 -3.17 -5.73 -14.03
N SER A 156 -3.04 -6.93 -13.49
CA SER A 156 -2.68 -7.14 -12.09
C SER A 156 -1.32 -6.54 -11.73
N TYR A 157 -0.34 -6.61 -12.64
CA TYR A 157 0.95 -5.96 -12.43
C TYR A 157 0.87 -4.43 -12.50
N GLU A 158 0.03 -3.90 -13.39
CA GLU A 158 -0.23 -2.46 -13.48
C GLU A 158 -0.89 -1.96 -12.19
N THR A 159 -1.92 -2.66 -11.70
CA THR A 159 -2.54 -2.34 -10.41
C THR A 159 -1.54 -2.45 -9.26
N LEU A 160 -0.64 -3.44 -9.27
CA LEU A 160 0.42 -3.52 -8.27
C LEU A 160 1.34 -2.29 -8.28
N LEU A 161 1.74 -1.80 -9.46
CA LEU A 161 2.49 -0.55 -9.58
C LEU A 161 1.70 0.65 -9.07
N HIS A 162 0.39 0.68 -9.33
CA HIS A 162 -0.53 1.70 -8.83
C HIS A 162 -0.59 1.73 -7.30
N GLU A 163 -0.84 0.57 -6.67
CA GLU A 163 -0.92 0.47 -5.21
C GLU A 163 0.41 0.80 -4.52
N ILE A 164 1.54 0.39 -5.11
CA ILE A 164 2.85 0.83 -4.61
C ILE A 164 2.98 2.35 -4.71
N GLY A 165 2.44 2.98 -5.74
CA GLY A 165 2.39 4.44 -5.86
C GLY A 165 1.68 5.10 -4.67
N HIS A 166 0.54 4.56 -4.25
CA HIS A 166 -0.16 5.00 -3.04
C HIS A 166 0.68 4.78 -1.78
N ALA A 167 1.25 3.60 -1.61
CA ALA A 167 2.12 3.28 -0.49
C ALA A 167 3.39 4.16 -0.42
N LEU A 168 3.75 4.81 -1.51
CA LEU A 168 4.85 5.79 -1.58
C LEU A 168 4.40 7.23 -1.38
N GLY A 169 3.08 7.50 -1.37
CA GLY A 169 2.52 8.83 -1.09
C GLY A 169 1.85 9.52 -2.29
N LEU A 170 1.58 8.79 -3.37
CA LEU A 170 0.82 9.33 -4.49
C LEU A 170 -0.68 9.10 -4.28
N LYS A 171 -1.52 9.97 -4.82
CA LYS A 171 -2.98 9.84 -4.86
C LYS A 171 -3.50 9.85 -6.30
N HIS A 172 -4.77 9.52 -6.47
CA HIS A 172 -5.43 9.73 -7.76
C HIS A 172 -5.48 11.22 -8.10
N PRO A 173 -5.11 11.62 -9.31
CA PRO A 173 -4.99 13.03 -9.66
C PRO A 173 -6.32 13.78 -9.69
N PHE A 174 -7.44 13.08 -9.75
CA PHE A 174 -8.81 13.62 -9.74
C PHE A 174 -9.50 13.52 -8.38
N ASP A 175 -8.82 12.93 -7.37
CA ASP A 175 -9.38 12.76 -6.03
C ASP A 175 -9.16 14.04 -5.20
N ASP A 176 -10.29 14.59 -4.68
CA ASP A 176 -10.33 15.73 -3.78
C ASP A 176 -10.78 15.36 -2.36
N SER A 177 -10.96 14.07 -2.07
CA SER A 177 -11.47 13.57 -0.79
C SER A 177 -10.56 13.87 0.40
N ASP A 178 -9.27 14.06 0.15
CA ASP A 178 -8.26 14.43 1.15
C ASP A 178 -8.26 15.94 1.50
N GLY A 179 -9.13 16.73 0.83
CA GLY A 179 -9.20 18.18 0.98
C GLY A 179 -8.07 18.93 0.28
N SER A 180 -7.27 18.27 -0.56
CA SER A 180 -6.27 18.94 -1.38
C SER A 180 -6.95 19.81 -2.43
N ALA A 181 -6.39 21.00 -2.66
CA ALA A 181 -6.93 21.95 -3.63
C ALA A 181 -6.54 21.62 -5.08
N ALA A 182 -5.64 20.67 -5.28
CA ALA A 182 -5.10 20.34 -6.59
C ALA A 182 -5.71 19.04 -7.11
N THR A 183 -6.47 19.15 -8.19
CA THR A 183 -7.04 18.02 -8.92
C THR A 183 -6.89 18.22 -10.42
N LEU A 184 -6.82 17.11 -11.16
CA LEU A 184 -6.88 17.09 -12.62
C LEU A 184 -8.20 16.48 -13.08
N PRO A 185 -8.65 16.76 -14.31
CA PRO A 185 -9.80 16.06 -14.89
C PRO A 185 -9.54 14.53 -14.91
N ALA A 186 -10.60 13.76 -14.70
CA ALA A 186 -10.53 12.30 -14.63
C ALA A 186 -10.15 11.62 -15.98
N ASP A 187 -10.09 12.35 -17.06
CA ASP A 187 -9.68 11.88 -18.38
C ASP A 187 -8.17 12.04 -18.66
N GLN A 188 -7.41 12.45 -17.65
CA GLN A 188 -5.94 12.55 -17.79
C GLN A 188 -5.30 11.17 -17.68
N ASP A 189 -4.46 10.84 -18.65
CA ASP A 189 -3.69 9.59 -18.61
C ASP A 189 -2.64 9.62 -17.48
N SER A 190 -2.72 8.66 -16.58
CA SER A 190 -1.79 8.47 -15.47
C SER A 190 -1.84 7.02 -15.00
N ILE A 191 -0.74 6.47 -14.54
CA ILE A 191 -0.73 5.18 -13.86
C ILE A 191 -1.53 5.22 -12.54
N MET A 192 -1.78 6.42 -12.02
CA MET A 192 -2.60 6.65 -10.82
C MET A 192 -4.05 7.07 -11.17
N HIS A 193 -4.49 6.81 -12.41
CA HIS A 193 -5.84 7.16 -12.90
C HIS A 193 -6.85 6.05 -12.61
#